data_d362d708d21ea4aba831c42e721ce7e0
#
_entry.id   d362d708d21ea4aba831c42e721ce7e0
#
_cell.length_a   1.000
_cell.length_b   1.000
_cell.length_c   1.000
_cell.angle_alpha   90.00
_cell.angle_beta   90.00
_cell.angle_gamma   90.00
#
_symmetry.space_group_name_H-M   'P 1'
#
loop_
_entity.id
_entity.type
_entity.pdbx_description
1 polymer ?
#
loop_
_entity_poly.entity_id
_entity_poly.type
_entity_poly.pdbx_seq_one_letter_code
_entity_poly.pdbx_strand_id
1 'polypeptide(L)'
;MTSRRLVFGLSALLAVLIIGLLIASGVRFDNQDVDPAPASSQESKRQALAEKSTLIADAAKRLAASSPNSSVFPRVESAASAYASALGGVWRPWPNGAPSGRTNPPVSTSAPANADASFLALKLGELSREAVAAANSAPASQRQTYLSVALDARLQAVGVATHAGGKASCGDVDPVAAGKAAATEEALSGVEAARQWLETDVASLPANQRQAGISRIDSIKAAQSAMISSGAKDRRPAVVALPKLAAGETLRGAALKRSSSALVSGAAKADKPNGEAAVSYACSLYATQEERDSAGTLLKK
;
A
#
# COMPACT_ATOMS: atom_id res chain seq x y z
N MET A 1 -14.85 -76.22 -14.17
CA MET A 1 -14.62 -75.28 -15.33
C MET A 1 -15.27 -73.88 -15.16
N THR A 2 -16.08 -73.66 -14.15
CA THR A 2 -16.84 -72.40 -13.92
C THR A 2 -16.04 -71.24 -13.29
N SER A 3 -15.03 -71.51 -12.44
CA SER A 3 -14.31 -70.43 -11.75
C SER A 3 -13.37 -69.60 -12.67
N ARG A 4 -12.79 -70.22 -13.69
CA ARG A 4 -11.89 -69.53 -14.63
C ARG A 4 -12.62 -68.52 -15.52
N ARG A 5 -13.87 -68.82 -15.93
CA ARG A 5 -14.70 -67.89 -16.72
C ARG A 5 -15.20 -66.69 -15.89
N LEU A 6 -15.47 -66.92 -14.60
CA LEU A 6 -15.85 -65.87 -13.68
C LEU A 6 -14.72 -64.86 -13.43
N VAL A 7 -13.47 -65.35 -13.28
CA VAL A 7 -12.26 -64.52 -13.10
C VAL A 7 -11.98 -63.68 -14.35
N PHE A 8 -12.12 -64.26 -15.55
CA PHE A 8 -11.94 -63.53 -16.80
C PHE A 8 -13.02 -62.46 -17.00
N GLY A 9 -14.29 -62.75 -16.64
CA GLY A 9 -15.36 -61.75 -16.69
C GLY A 9 -15.16 -60.58 -15.76
N LEU A 10 -14.68 -60.86 -14.52
CA LEU A 10 -14.42 -59.81 -13.53
C LEU A 10 -13.21 -58.93 -13.94
N SER A 11 -12.17 -59.56 -14.50
CA SER A 11 -10.99 -58.84 -14.99
C SER A 11 -11.31 -57.92 -16.18
N ALA A 12 -12.19 -58.38 -17.11
CA ALA A 12 -12.64 -57.58 -18.24
C ALA A 12 -13.48 -56.38 -17.80
N LEU A 13 -14.37 -56.60 -16.82
CA LEU A 13 -15.21 -55.55 -16.25
C LEU A 13 -14.35 -54.48 -15.54
N LEU A 14 -13.35 -54.92 -14.77
CA LEU A 14 -12.39 -54.01 -14.08
C LEU A 14 -11.55 -53.20 -15.07
N ALA A 15 -11.09 -53.83 -16.15
CA ALA A 15 -10.34 -53.13 -17.20
C ALA A 15 -11.20 -52.08 -17.92
N VAL A 16 -12.45 -52.36 -18.22
CA VAL A 16 -13.40 -51.42 -18.83
C VAL A 16 -13.67 -50.26 -17.86
N LEU A 17 -13.81 -50.55 -16.56
CA LEU A 17 -14.04 -49.51 -15.53
C LEU A 17 -12.81 -48.59 -15.37
N ILE A 18 -11.60 -49.15 -15.40
CA ILE A 18 -10.35 -48.37 -15.34
C ILE A 18 -10.17 -47.54 -16.61
N ILE A 19 -10.45 -48.10 -17.80
CA ILE A 19 -10.38 -47.34 -19.05
C ILE A 19 -11.45 -46.26 -19.08
N GLY A 20 -12.67 -46.54 -18.60
CA GLY A 20 -13.73 -45.54 -18.46
C GLY A 20 -13.34 -44.39 -17.48
N LEU A 21 -12.71 -44.75 -16.36
CA LEU A 21 -12.20 -43.73 -15.39
C LEU A 21 -11.06 -42.90 -15.97
N LEU A 22 -10.15 -43.53 -16.72
CA LEU A 22 -9.04 -42.84 -17.40
C LEU A 22 -9.55 -41.91 -18.51
N ILE A 23 -10.56 -42.34 -19.27
CA ILE A 23 -11.21 -41.49 -20.28
C ILE A 23 -11.97 -40.36 -19.59
N ALA A 24 -12.71 -40.62 -18.52
CA ALA A 24 -13.44 -39.61 -17.78
C ALA A 24 -12.50 -38.60 -17.05
N SER A 25 -11.32 -39.06 -16.61
CA SER A 25 -10.32 -38.20 -15.99
C SER A 25 -9.41 -37.50 -17.01
N GLY A 26 -9.28 -38.06 -18.23
CA GLY A 26 -8.45 -37.50 -19.30
C GLY A 26 -9.18 -36.67 -20.34
N VAL A 27 -10.51 -36.86 -20.49
CA VAL A 27 -11.34 -36.02 -21.35
C VAL A 27 -11.73 -34.76 -20.54
N ARG A 28 -10.82 -33.81 -20.46
CA ARG A 28 -11.23 -32.42 -20.33
C ARG A 28 -12.05 -32.10 -21.58
N PHE A 29 -13.37 -32.01 -21.40
CA PHE A 29 -14.21 -31.47 -22.46
C PHE A 29 -13.63 -30.11 -22.85
N ASP A 30 -13.19 -29.99 -24.08
CA ASP A 30 -12.59 -28.79 -24.69
C ASP A 30 -13.60 -27.61 -24.83
N ASN A 31 -14.67 -27.67 -24.05
CA ASN A 31 -15.74 -26.70 -23.97
C ASN A 31 -15.66 -25.86 -22.67
N GLN A 32 -14.54 -25.89 -21.95
CA GLN A 32 -14.30 -24.89 -20.92
C GLN A 32 -13.90 -23.60 -21.62
N ASP A 33 -14.69 -22.56 -21.41
CA ASP A 33 -14.35 -21.21 -21.83
C ASP A 33 -12.89 -20.93 -21.47
N VAL A 34 -12.06 -20.80 -22.52
CA VAL A 34 -10.61 -20.53 -22.39
C VAL A 34 -10.41 -19.12 -21.82
N ASP A 35 -11.46 -18.32 -21.81
CA ASP A 35 -11.47 -16.99 -21.27
C ASP A 35 -11.52 -17.01 -19.75
N PRO A 36 -10.58 -16.36 -19.07
CA PRO A 36 -10.64 -16.22 -17.64
C PRO A 36 -11.93 -15.47 -17.24
N ALA A 37 -12.53 -15.84 -16.13
CA ALA A 37 -13.70 -15.15 -15.60
C ALA A 37 -13.40 -13.64 -15.49
N PRO A 38 -14.37 -12.77 -15.80
CA PRO A 38 -14.20 -11.33 -15.69
C PRO A 38 -13.84 -10.95 -14.25
N ALA A 39 -12.90 -10.02 -14.10
CA ALA A 39 -12.46 -9.56 -12.79
C ALA A 39 -13.65 -8.92 -12.03
N SER A 40 -13.77 -9.20 -10.74
CA SER A 40 -14.68 -8.46 -9.87
C SER A 40 -14.33 -6.97 -9.87
N SER A 41 -15.27 -6.11 -9.48
CA SER A 41 -15.01 -4.66 -9.41
C SER A 41 -13.84 -4.31 -8.48
N GLN A 42 -13.66 -5.07 -7.40
CA GLN A 42 -12.55 -4.91 -6.48
C GLN A 42 -11.23 -5.35 -7.11
N GLU A 43 -11.22 -6.47 -7.80
CA GLU A 43 -10.05 -6.98 -8.51
C GLU A 43 -9.64 -6.02 -9.63
N SER A 44 -10.61 -5.46 -10.38
CA SER A 44 -10.35 -4.44 -11.39
C SER A 44 -9.68 -3.18 -10.82
N LYS A 45 -10.13 -2.72 -9.62
CA LYS A 45 -9.49 -1.59 -8.92
C LYS A 45 -8.06 -1.94 -8.51
N ARG A 46 -7.84 -3.14 -7.96
CA ARG A 46 -6.51 -3.60 -7.57
C ARG A 46 -5.57 -3.64 -8.77
N GLN A 47 -6.02 -4.18 -9.89
CA GLN A 47 -5.25 -4.25 -11.14
C GLN A 47 -4.90 -2.86 -11.67
N ALA A 48 -5.86 -1.93 -11.72
CA ALA A 48 -5.62 -0.55 -12.16
C ALA A 48 -4.56 0.16 -11.30
N LEU A 49 -4.58 -0.06 -9.97
CA LEU A 49 -3.54 0.47 -9.08
C LEU A 49 -2.17 -0.15 -9.34
N ALA A 50 -2.09 -1.47 -9.60
CA ALA A 50 -0.84 -2.14 -9.92
C ALA A 50 -0.25 -1.67 -11.27
N GLU A 51 -1.10 -1.49 -12.29
CA GLU A 51 -0.72 -0.93 -13.59
C GLU A 51 -0.19 0.50 -13.45
N LYS A 52 -0.93 1.36 -12.73
CA LYS A 52 -0.52 2.74 -12.46
C LYS A 52 0.80 2.80 -11.70
N SER A 53 1.01 1.91 -10.73
CA SER A 53 2.27 1.81 -9.99
C SER A 53 3.44 1.43 -10.92
N THR A 54 3.22 0.50 -11.85
CA THR A 54 4.23 0.11 -12.85
C THR A 54 4.55 1.25 -13.82
N LEU A 55 3.52 1.99 -14.28
CA LEU A 55 3.69 3.18 -15.10
C LEU A 55 4.51 4.26 -14.37
N ILE A 56 4.23 4.50 -13.09
CA ILE A 56 4.99 5.43 -12.24
C ILE A 56 6.45 4.99 -12.13
N ALA A 57 6.71 3.69 -11.92
CA ALA A 57 8.07 3.16 -11.86
C ALA A 57 8.83 3.37 -13.19
N ASP A 58 8.19 3.13 -14.34
CA ASP A 58 8.79 3.39 -15.66
C ASP A 58 9.10 4.89 -15.88
N ALA A 59 8.18 5.79 -15.52
CA ALA A 59 8.43 7.23 -15.57
C ALA A 59 9.61 7.66 -14.68
N ALA A 60 9.63 7.18 -13.45
CA ALA A 60 10.68 7.49 -12.49
C ALA A 60 12.04 6.97 -12.95
N LYS A 61 12.10 5.76 -13.51
CA LYS A 61 13.32 5.18 -14.11
C LYS A 61 13.89 6.03 -15.22
N ARG A 62 13.06 6.53 -16.14
CA ARG A 62 13.48 7.40 -17.24
C ARG A 62 14.01 8.74 -16.72
N LEU A 63 13.32 9.32 -15.72
CA LEU A 63 13.77 10.56 -15.08
C LEU A 63 15.09 10.38 -14.33
N ALA A 64 15.27 9.24 -13.66
CA ALA A 64 16.54 8.89 -13.02
C ALA A 64 17.70 8.82 -14.02
N ALA A 65 17.48 8.22 -15.20
CA ALA A 65 18.47 8.13 -16.27
C ALA A 65 18.84 9.52 -16.84
N SER A 66 17.87 10.44 -16.94
CA SER A 66 18.10 11.82 -17.41
C SER A 66 18.63 12.78 -16.33
N SER A 67 18.55 12.41 -15.07
CA SER A 67 18.93 13.23 -13.91
C SER A 67 19.76 12.42 -12.90
N PRO A 68 20.97 11.98 -13.27
CA PRO A 68 21.77 11.02 -12.48
C PRO A 68 22.15 11.49 -11.10
N ASN A 69 22.17 12.82 -10.86
CA ASN A 69 22.47 13.43 -9.57
C ASN A 69 21.24 13.53 -8.63
N SER A 70 20.05 13.16 -9.10
CA SER A 70 18.84 13.21 -8.29
C SER A 70 18.65 11.89 -7.53
N SER A 71 18.52 11.93 -6.21
CA SER A 71 18.15 10.78 -5.38
C SER A 71 16.63 10.56 -5.33
N VAL A 72 15.83 11.51 -5.80
CA VAL A 72 14.36 11.47 -5.72
C VAL A 72 13.80 10.41 -6.65
N PHE A 73 14.20 10.43 -7.92
CA PHE A 73 13.61 9.54 -8.93
C PHE A 73 13.94 8.05 -8.70
N PRO A 74 15.17 7.63 -8.38
CA PRO A 74 15.45 6.22 -8.05
C PRO A 74 14.65 5.73 -6.84
N ARG A 75 14.38 6.59 -5.86
CA ARG A 75 13.55 6.26 -4.70
C ARG A 75 12.10 6.03 -5.12
N VAL A 76 11.54 6.92 -5.95
CA VAL A 76 10.18 6.75 -6.49
C VAL A 76 10.06 5.49 -7.33
N GLU A 77 11.05 5.17 -8.17
CA GLU A 77 11.08 3.91 -8.95
C GLU A 77 10.99 2.69 -8.02
N SER A 78 11.85 2.65 -7.00
CA SER A 78 11.85 1.56 -6.01
C SER A 78 10.52 1.47 -5.25
N ALA A 79 9.99 2.60 -4.78
CA ALA A 79 8.73 2.65 -4.07
C ALA A 79 7.56 2.18 -4.96
N ALA A 80 7.44 2.69 -6.17
CA ALA A 80 6.37 2.33 -7.11
C ALA A 80 6.43 0.85 -7.52
N SER A 81 7.62 0.30 -7.69
CA SER A 81 7.82 -1.15 -7.90
C SER A 81 7.35 -1.97 -6.69
N ALA A 82 7.61 -1.48 -5.48
CA ALA A 82 7.12 -2.11 -4.25
C ALA A 82 5.58 -2.02 -4.15
N TYR A 83 4.94 -0.91 -4.57
CA TYR A 83 3.47 -0.80 -4.62
C TYR A 83 2.87 -1.82 -5.58
N ALA A 84 3.38 -1.90 -6.81
CA ALA A 84 2.91 -2.89 -7.77
C ALA A 84 3.00 -4.32 -7.20
N SER A 85 4.11 -4.65 -6.55
CA SER A 85 4.32 -5.95 -5.92
C SER A 85 3.36 -6.20 -4.76
N ALA A 86 3.18 -5.22 -3.84
CA ALA A 86 2.26 -5.32 -2.70
C ALA A 86 0.79 -5.43 -3.13
N LEU A 87 0.46 -4.88 -4.29
CA LEU A 87 -0.85 -5.02 -4.95
C LEU A 87 -0.98 -6.33 -5.74
N GLY A 88 -0.02 -7.25 -5.69
CA GLY A 88 -0.06 -8.54 -6.39
C GLY A 88 0.36 -8.48 -7.86
N GLY A 89 0.95 -7.39 -8.31
CA GLY A 89 1.45 -7.20 -9.66
C GLY A 89 0.39 -6.92 -10.71
N VAL A 90 0.85 -6.67 -11.93
CA VAL A 90 -0.02 -6.48 -13.11
C VAL A 90 -0.52 -7.84 -13.55
N TRP A 91 -1.83 -8.02 -13.51
CA TRP A 91 -2.45 -9.27 -13.91
C TRP A 91 -2.44 -9.45 -15.44
N ARG A 92 -2.12 -10.66 -15.87
CA ARG A 92 -2.22 -11.10 -17.25
C ARG A 92 -2.94 -12.45 -17.28
N PRO A 93 -4.03 -12.60 -18.05
CA PRO A 93 -4.76 -13.86 -18.15
C PRO A 93 -3.86 -15.04 -18.54
N TRP A 94 -2.95 -14.78 -19.46
CA TRP A 94 -2.03 -15.78 -20.00
C TRP A 94 -0.58 -15.30 -19.86
N PRO A 95 0.05 -15.50 -18.69
CA PRO A 95 1.41 -15.01 -18.42
C PRO A 95 2.48 -15.64 -19.34
N ASN A 96 2.24 -16.88 -19.79
CA ASN A 96 3.14 -17.63 -20.66
C ASN A 96 2.77 -17.55 -22.16
N GLY A 97 1.88 -16.63 -22.52
CA GLY A 97 1.36 -16.46 -23.88
C GLY A 97 -0.10 -16.89 -24.01
N ALA A 98 -0.86 -16.14 -24.79
CA ALA A 98 -2.28 -16.43 -25.02
C ALA A 98 -2.44 -17.65 -25.95
N PRO A 99 -3.50 -18.47 -25.75
CA PRO A 99 -3.87 -19.55 -26.66
C PRO A 99 -4.12 -19.02 -28.08
N SER A 100 -4.09 -19.93 -29.06
CA SER A 100 -4.37 -19.56 -30.46
C SER A 100 -5.70 -18.83 -30.61
N GLY A 101 -5.70 -17.71 -31.30
CA GLY A 101 -6.89 -16.86 -31.49
C GLY A 101 -7.23 -15.93 -30.32
N ARG A 102 -6.38 -15.87 -29.27
CA ARG A 102 -6.56 -14.99 -28.11
C ARG A 102 -5.36 -14.06 -27.95
N THR A 103 -5.57 -12.94 -27.26
CA THR A 103 -4.51 -11.99 -26.90
C THR A 103 -4.72 -11.51 -25.46
N ASN A 104 -3.60 -11.29 -24.74
CA ASN A 104 -3.72 -10.61 -23.45
C ASN A 104 -4.31 -9.22 -23.63
N PRO A 105 -5.19 -8.76 -22.73
CA PRO A 105 -5.65 -7.39 -22.72
C PRO A 105 -4.47 -6.40 -22.71
N PRO A 106 -4.57 -5.26 -23.40
CA PRO A 106 -3.53 -4.23 -23.33
C PRO A 106 -3.45 -3.68 -21.90
N VAL A 107 -2.25 -3.54 -21.38
CA VAL A 107 -1.99 -2.93 -20.05
C VAL A 107 -1.16 -1.67 -20.24
N SER A 108 -1.57 -0.58 -19.60
CA SER A 108 -0.90 0.73 -19.70
C SER A 108 0.18 0.86 -18.60
N THR A 109 1.32 0.21 -18.82
CA THR A 109 2.44 0.18 -17.86
C THR A 109 3.64 1.04 -18.27
N SER A 110 3.61 1.62 -19.50
CA SER A 110 4.67 2.47 -19.99
C SER A 110 4.28 3.94 -19.93
N ALA A 111 5.16 4.76 -19.38
CA ALA A 111 4.96 6.20 -19.32
C ALA A 111 5.13 6.84 -20.72
N PRO A 112 4.48 7.99 -21.00
CA PRO A 112 4.74 8.78 -22.21
C PRO A 112 6.23 9.15 -22.32
N ALA A 113 6.70 9.28 -23.55
CA ALA A 113 8.12 9.60 -23.81
C ALA A 113 8.53 10.98 -23.24
N ASN A 114 7.58 11.91 -23.12
CA ASN A 114 7.75 13.26 -22.58
C ASN A 114 7.32 13.38 -21.11
N ALA A 115 7.21 12.27 -20.38
CA ALA A 115 6.90 12.31 -18.96
C ALA A 115 7.99 13.06 -18.19
N ASP A 116 7.59 14.08 -17.45
CA ASP A 116 8.42 14.92 -16.60
C ASP A 116 8.11 14.73 -15.11
N ALA A 117 8.78 15.49 -14.25
CA ALA A 117 8.55 15.44 -12.81
C ALA A 117 7.12 15.86 -12.44
N SER A 118 6.49 16.76 -13.19
CA SER A 118 5.10 17.19 -12.95
C SER A 118 4.13 16.05 -13.26
N PHE A 119 4.34 15.36 -14.37
CA PHE A 119 3.60 14.13 -14.70
C PHE A 119 3.74 13.08 -13.59
N LEU A 120 4.98 12.86 -13.10
CA LEU A 120 5.26 11.89 -12.06
C LEU A 120 4.53 12.26 -10.75
N ALA A 121 4.60 13.52 -10.32
CA ALA A 121 3.90 14.01 -9.12
C ALA A 121 2.38 13.86 -9.25
N LEU A 122 1.81 14.19 -10.43
CA LEU A 122 0.38 14.04 -10.72
C LEU A 122 -0.04 12.56 -10.60
N LYS A 123 0.70 11.64 -11.23
CA LYS A 123 0.36 10.20 -11.21
C LYS A 123 0.48 9.59 -9.83
N LEU A 124 1.45 10.01 -9.02
CA LEU A 124 1.55 9.63 -7.61
C LEU A 124 0.36 10.14 -6.79
N GLY A 125 -0.06 11.38 -7.00
CA GLY A 125 -1.25 11.95 -6.36
C GLY A 125 -2.55 11.23 -6.77
N GLU A 126 -2.70 10.86 -8.05
CA GLU A 126 -3.81 10.04 -8.53
C GLU A 126 -3.80 8.66 -7.87
N LEU A 127 -2.65 7.97 -7.86
CA LEU A 127 -2.49 6.68 -7.21
C LEU A 127 -2.91 6.73 -5.74
N SER A 128 -2.48 7.77 -5.01
CA SER A 128 -2.87 7.96 -3.61
C SER A 128 -4.39 8.04 -3.43
N ARG A 129 -5.08 8.90 -4.21
CA ARG A 129 -6.55 9.07 -4.11
C ARG A 129 -7.30 7.79 -4.46
N GLU A 130 -6.89 7.12 -5.54
CA GLU A 130 -7.50 5.87 -5.98
C GLU A 130 -7.28 4.73 -4.99
N ALA A 131 -6.10 4.67 -4.35
CA ALA A 131 -5.81 3.69 -3.31
C ALA A 131 -6.67 3.92 -2.05
N VAL A 132 -6.90 5.18 -1.64
CA VAL A 132 -7.87 5.50 -0.57
C VAL A 132 -9.28 5.06 -0.97
N ALA A 133 -9.71 5.36 -2.19
CA ALA A 133 -11.03 4.96 -2.67
C ALA A 133 -11.19 3.43 -2.73
N ALA A 134 -10.13 2.72 -3.12
CA ALA A 134 -10.10 1.25 -3.08
C ALA A 134 -10.18 0.73 -1.65
N ALA A 135 -9.44 1.31 -0.69
CA ALA A 135 -9.48 0.93 0.71
C ALA A 135 -10.88 1.05 1.31
N ASN A 136 -11.60 2.13 0.99
CA ASN A 136 -12.95 2.38 1.51
C ASN A 136 -13.98 1.31 1.08
N SER A 137 -13.75 0.63 -0.04
CA SER A 137 -14.62 -0.43 -0.56
C SER A 137 -14.05 -1.84 -0.38
N ALA A 138 -12.84 -1.97 0.16
CA ALA A 138 -12.15 -3.25 0.30
C ALA A 138 -12.52 -4.00 1.59
N PRO A 139 -12.38 -5.34 1.61
CA PRO A 139 -12.38 -6.11 2.85
C PRO A 139 -11.28 -5.62 3.81
N ALA A 140 -11.52 -5.73 5.12
CA ALA A 140 -10.60 -5.27 6.16
C ALA A 140 -9.16 -5.79 5.98
N SER A 141 -9.00 -7.03 5.50
CA SER A 141 -7.70 -7.66 5.25
C SER A 141 -6.84 -6.96 4.19
N GLN A 142 -7.45 -6.19 3.29
CA GLN A 142 -6.74 -5.51 2.20
C GLN A 142 -6.57 -4.00 2.43
N ARG A 143 -7.40 -3.40 3.32
CA ARG A 143 -7.41 -1.94 3.56
C ARG A 143 -6.05 -1.40 3.97
N GLN A 144 -5.33 -2.13 4.84
CA GLN A 144 -4.00 -1.73 5.31
C GLN A 144 -3.03 -1.52 4.14
N THR A 145 -2.99 -2.45 3.18
CA THR A 145 -2.13 -2.36 1.99
C THR A 145 -2.47 -1.13 1.16
N TYR A 146 -3.75 -0.92 0.85
CA TYR A 146 -4.19 0.23 0.07
C TYR A 146 -3.87 1.56 0.74
N LEU A 147 -4.13 1.69 2.05
CA LEU A 147 -3.83 2.94 2.78
C LEU A 147 -2.33 3.19 2.94
N SER A 148 -1.52 2.12 3.08
CA SER A 148 -0.06 2.25 3.10
C SER A 148 0.48 2.72 1.75
N VAL A 149 -0.03 2.17 0.64
CA VAL A 149 0.29 2.65 -0.72
C VAL A 149 -0.14 4.10 -0.89
N ALA A 150 -1.35 4.45 -0.43
CA ALA A 150 -1.88 5.80 -0.54
C ALA A 150 -1.02 6.83 0.18
N LEU A 151 -0.61 6.55 1.41
CA LEU A 151 0.23 7.45 2.19
C LEU A 151 1.60 7.61 1.57
N ASP A 152 2.26 6.50 1.23
CA ASP A 152 3.61 6.54 0.66
C ASP A 152 3.61 7.24 -0.70
N ALA A 153 2.65 6.94 -1.60
CA ALA A 153 2.49 7.63 -2.87
C ALA A 153 2.26 9.15 -2.69
N ARG A 154 1.50 9.56 -1.65
CA ARG A 154 1.27 10.99 -1.35
C ARG A 154 2.55 11.67 -0.87
N LEU A 155 3.32 11.03 -0.01
CA LEU A 155 4.63 11.55 0.42
C LEU A 155 5.58 11.71 -0.76
N GLN A 156 5.64 10.71 -1.66
CA GLN A 156 6.44 10.79 -2.87
C GLN A 156 5.95 11.89 -3.82
N ALA A 157 4.62 12.07 -3.97
CA ALA A 157 4.05 13.14 -4.79
C ALA A 157 4.49 14.53 -4.31
N VAL A 158 4.42 14.77 -2.99
CA VAL A 158 4.88 16.02 -2.37
C VAL A 158 6.38 16.19 -2.57
N GLY A 159 7.17 15.12 -2.38
CA GLY A 159 8.62 15.16 -2.56
C GLY A 159 9.03 15.49 -4.00
N VAL A 160 8.42 14.83 -4.99
CA VAL A 160 8.69 15.09 -6.42
C VAL A 160 8.29 16.50 -6.82
N ALA A 161 7.09 16.96 -6.40
CA ALA A 161 6.64 18.31 -6.71
C ALA A 161 7.56 19.37 -6.12
N THR A 162 8.01 19.20 -4.86
CA THR A 162 8.97 20.10 -4.21
C THR A 162 10.32 20.11 -4.96
N HIS A 163 10.81 18.93 -5.36
CA HIS A 163 12.04 18.81 -6.15
C HIS A 163 11.95 19.53 -7.50
N ALA A 164 10.78 19.53 -8.13
CA ALA A 164 10.51 20.25 -9.38
C ALA A 164 10.23 21.76 -9.19
N GLY A 165 10.37 22.31 -7.99
CA GLY A 165 10.06 23.71 -7.68
C GLY A 165 8.56 24.04 -7.64
N GLY A 166 7.70 23.00 -7.69
CA GLY A 166 6.26 23.13 -7.59
C GLY A 166 5.75 23.05 -6.15
N LYS A 167 4.41 23.10 -6.02
CA LYS A 167 3.72 22.95 -4.74
C LYS A 167 2.80 21.74 -4.82
N ALA A 168 2.92 20.85 -3.85
CA ALA A 168 1.93 19.81 -3.60
C ALA A 168 1.61 19.79 -2.10
N SER A 169 0.39 19.37 -1.76
CA SER A 169 -0.09 19.30 -0.39
C SER A 169 -0.47 17.88 -0.01
N CYS A 170 -0.48 17.62 1.28
CA CYS A 170 -1.00 16.38 1.83
C CYS A 170 -2.54 16.25 1.76
N GLY A 171 -3.24 17.24 1.22
CA GLY A 171 -4.69 17.35 1.21
C GLY A 171 -5.22 18.12 2.42
N ASP A 172 -6.51 17.94 2.73
CA ASP A 172 -7.12 18.51 3.93
C ASP A 172 -6.55 17.84 5.19
N VAL A 173 -5.93 18.65 6.04
CA VAL A 173 -5.26 18.19 7.26
C VAL A 173 -6.13 18.53 8.47
N ASP A 174 -6.81 17.50 8.98
CA ASP A 174 -7.60 17.60 10.20
C ASP A 174 -7.20 16.47 11.17
N PRO A 175 -6.43 16.78 12.24
CA PRO A 175 -6.02 15.79 13.23
C PRO A 175 -7.20 15.17 13.98
N VAL A 176 -8.31 15.90 14.14
CA VAL A 176 -9.50 15.39 14.82
C VAL A 176 -10.22 14.37 13.94
N ALA A 177 -10.42 14.67 12.66
CA ALA A 177 -11.00 13.73 11.71
C ALA A 177 -10.12 12.48 11.55
N ALA A 178 -8.80 12.64 11.49
CA ALA A 178 -7.85 11.53 11.43
C ALA A 178 -7.88 10.65 12.70
N GLY A 179 -7.96 11.27 13.89
CA GLY A 179 -8.12 10.55 15.15
C GLY A 179 -9.40 9.74 15.19
N LYS A 180 -10.54 10.33 14.80
CA LYS A 180 -11.81 9.60 14.68
C LYS A 180 -11.73 8.41 13.72
N ALA A 181 -11.07 8.60 12.57
CA ALA A 181 -10.90 7.56 11.57
C ALA A 181 -10.03 6.40 12.06
N ALA A 182 -9.06 6.65 12.94
CA ALA A 182 -8.09 5.68 13.42
C ALA A 182 -8.35 5.23 14.87
N ALA A 183 -9.58 5.36 15.39
CA ALA A 183 -9.93 5.17 16.78
C ALA A 183 -9.87 3.70 17.23
N THR A 184 -8.66 3.15 17.36
CA THR A 184 -8.39 1.83 17.95
C THR A 184 -7.39 1.93 19.11
N GLU A 185 -7.43 0.98 20.03
CA GLU A 185 -6.50 0.91 21.17
C GLU A 185 -5.04 0.84 20.68
N GLU A 186 -4.76 0.02 19.66
CA GLU A 186 -3.41 -0.15 19.15
C GLU A 186 -2.90 1.10 18.42
N ALA A 187 -3.78 1.80 17.69
CA ALA A 187 -3.41 3.05 17.03
C ALA A 187 -3.13 4.13 18.08
N LEU A 188 -3.98 4.26 19.11
CA LEU A 188 -3.78 5.20 20.20
C LEU A 188 -2.45 4.96 20.92
N SER A 189 -2.11 3.69 21.24
CA SER A 189 -0.83 3.33 21.85
C SER A 189 0.35 3.62 20.93
N GLY A 190 0.21 3.39 19.63
CA GLY A 190 1.25 3.68 18.63
C GLY A 190 1.51 5.18 18.47
N VAL A 191 0.47 5.99 18.44
CA VAL A 191 0.55 7.45 18.38
C VAL A 191 1.10 8.03 19.68
N GLU A 192 0.78 7.42 20.83
CA GLU A 192 1.35 7.81 22.13
C GLU A 192 2.87 7.58 22.19
N ALA A 193 3.33 6.43 21.72
CA ALA A 193 4.77 6.16 21.64
C ALA A 193 5.48 7.20 20.77
N ALA A 194 4.91 7.51 19.61
CA ALA A 194 5.46 8.53 18.71
C ALA A 194 5.50 9.93 19.37
N ARG A 195 4.44 10.29 20.10
CA ARG A 195 4.39 11.57 20.82
C ARG A 195 5.51 11.70 21.85
N GLN A 196 5.72 10.67 22.69
CA GLN A 196 6.77 10.68 23.70
C GLN A 196 8.17 10.73 23.08
N TRP A 197 8.39 10.03 21.97
CA TRP A 197 9.67 10.09 21.25
C TRP A 197 9.90 11.47 20.62
N LEU A 198 8.86 12.11 20.09
CA LEU A 198 8.96 13.50 19.58
C LEU A 198 9.22 14.50 20.71
N GLU A 199 8.63 14.34 21.89
CA GLU A 199 8.92 15.17 23.05
C GLU A 199 10.41 15.07 23.44
N THR A 200 10.97 13.86 23.44
CA THR A 200 12.39 13.64 23.68
C THR A 200 13.26 14.28 22.62
N ASP A 201 12.91 14.12 21.33
CA ASP A 201 13.63 14.77 20.21
C ASP A 201 13.61 16.30 20.32
N VAL A 202 12.41 16.88 20.54
CA VAL A 202 12.23 18.33 20.66
C VAL A 202 12.96 18.90 21.87
N ALA A 203 12.99 18.20 22.99
CA ALA A 203 13.71 18.62 24.18
C ALA A 203 15.23 18.75 23.94
N SER A 204 15.78 17.94 23.05
CA SER A 204 17.21 17.98 22.67
C SER A 204 17.59 19.14 21.74
N LEU A 205 16.61 19.81 21.10
CA LEU A 205 16.83 20.88 20.15
C LEU A 205 17.15 22.22 20.84
N PRO A 206 17.89 23.13 20.18
CA PRO A 206 17.97 24.53 20.58
C PRO A 206 16.60 25.20 20.68
N ALA A 207 16.44 26.13 21.61
CA ALA A 207 15.12 26.75 21.89
C ALA A 207 14.44 27.36 20.66
N ASN A 208 15.20 27.99 19.77
CA ASN A 208 14.70 28.58 18.52
C ASN A 208 14.24 27.56 17.46
N GLN A 209 14.52 26.27 17.63
CA GLN A 209 14.12 25.20 16.71
C GLN A 209 12.96 24.34 17.24
N ARG A 210 12.49 24.57 18.48
CA ARG A 210 11.50 23.72 19.13
C ARG A 210 10.07 23.94 18.66
N GLN A 211 9.73 25.17 18.20
CA GLN A 211 8.35 25.57 17.96
C GLN A 211 7.61 24.65 16.97
N ALA A 212 8.23 24.28 15.86
CA ALA A 212 7.61 23.39 14.88
C ALA A 212 7.34 21.98 15.45
N GLY A 213 8.26 21.48 16.30
CA GLY A 213 8.07 20.20 16.99
C GLY A 213 6.95 20.25 18.03
N ILE A 214 6.85 21.35 18.79
CA ILE A 214 5.77 21.57 19.77
C ILE A 214 4.41 21.59 19.05
N SER A 215 4.28 22.36 17.97
CA SER A 215 3.03 22.41 17.18
C SER A 215 2.63 21.02 16.64
N ARG A 216 3.59 20.21 16.22
CA ARG A 216 3.34 18.84 15.78
C ARG A 216 2.87 17.95 16.93
N ILE A 217 3.49 18.04 18.11
CA ILE A 217 3.07 17.33 19.32
C ILE A 217 1.63 17.70 19.70
N ASP A 218 1.28 18.98 19.66
CA ASP A 218 -0.07 19.43 19.97
C ASP A 218 -1.11 18.92 18.97
N SER A 219 -0.75 18.86 17.69
CA SER A 219 -1.57 18.23 16.65
C SER A 219 -1.79 16.73 16.91
N ILE A 220 -0.76 16.02 17.36
CA ILE A 220 -0.86 14.61 17.74
C ILE A 220 -1.76 14.43 18.96
N LYS A 221 -1.68 15.30 19.97
CA LYS A 221 -2.57 15.29 21.15
C LYS A 221 -4.04 15.49 20.74
N ALA A 222 -4.32 16.37 19.77
CA ALA A 222 -5.66 16.57 19.25
C ALA A 222 -6.21 15.28 18.59
N ALA A 223 -5.40 14.60 17.78
CA ALA A 223 -5.76 13.31 17.21
C ALA A 223 -6.03 12.23 18.28
N GLN A 224 -5.19 12.16 19.32
CA GLN A 224 -5.37 11.21 20.43
C GLN A 224 -6.67 11.47 21.21
N SER A 225 -6.96 12.74 21.49
CA SER A 225 -8.21 13.13 22.17
C SER A 225 -9.43 12.72 21.36
N ALA A 226 -9.35 12.87 20.02
CA ALA A 226 -10.39 12.42 19.10
C ALA A 226 -10.53 10.88 19.03
N MET A 227 -9.43 10.13 19.11
CA MET A 227 -9.47 8.67 19.21
C MET A 227 -10.23 8.22 20.47
N ILE A 228 -9.89 8.80 21.62
CA ILE A 228 -10.50 8.45 22.91
C ILE A 228 -12.01 8.81 22.89
N SER A 229 -12.35 10.01 22.44
CA SER A 229 -13.75 10.44 22.35
C SER A 229 -14.59 9.63 21.35
N SER A 230 -13.92 8.93 20.43
CA SER A 230 -14.53 8.01 19.47
C SER A 230 -14.55 6.55 19.91
N GLY A 231 -14.21 6.27 21.18
CA GLY A 231 -14.34 4.97 21.81
C GLY A 231 -13.07 4.11 21.84
N ALA A 232 -11.91 4.61 21.43
CA ALA A 232 -10.66 3.91 21.66
C ALA A 232 -10.40 3.78 23.18
N LYS A 233 -10.17 2.56 23.65
CA LYS A 233 -9.85 2.33 25.07
C LYS A 233 -8.50 2.95 25.39
N ASP A 234 -8.48 3.85 26.37
CA ASP A 234 -7.25 4.49 26.80
C ASP A 234 -6.43 3.55 27.71
N ARG A 235 -5.50 2.86 27.09
CA ARG A 235 -4.49 2.02 27.75
C ARG A 235 -3.08 2.49 27.39
N ARG A 236 -2.92 3.80 27.20
CA ARG A 236 -1.62 4.37 26.89
C ARG A 236 -0.65 4.14 28.05
N PRO A 237 0.57 3.66 27.78
CA PRO A 237 1.58 3.52 28.82
C PRO A 237 2.05 4.91 29.28
N ALA A 238 2.29 5.06 30.57
CA ALA A 238 2.81 6.32 31.13
C ALA A 238 4.21 6.64 30.59
N VAL A 239 5.03 5.62 30.31
CA VAL A 239 6.37 5.76 29.75
C VAL A 239 6.56 4.72 28.65
N VAL A 240 7.11 5.16 27.52
CA VAL A 240 7.48 4.30 26.41
C VAL A 240 8.99 4.30 26.24
N ALA A 241 9.57 3.11 26.13
CA ALA A 241 11.00 2.98 25.85
C ALA A 241 11.35 3.59 24.50
N LEU A 242 12.53 4.20 24.40
CA LEU A 242 13.04 4.71 23.12
C LEU A 242 13.25 3.54 22.13
N PRO A 243 13.00 3.77 20.83
CA PRO A 243 13.19 2.74 19.83
C PRO A 243 14.67 2.43 19.63
N LYS A 244 14.97 1.20 19.24
CA LYS A 244 16.28 0.88 18.69
C LYS A 244 16.35 1.43 17.26
N LEU A 245 17.14 2.47 17.05
CA LEU A 245 17.30 3.13 15.76
C LEU A 245 18.17 2.30 14.83
N ALA A 246 17.80 2.23 13.56
CA ALA A 246 18.67 1.70 12.51
C ALA A 246 19.82 2.69 12.18
N ALA A 247 20.83 2.21 11.48
CA ALA A 247 21.92 3.10 11.02
C ALA A 247 21.37 4.24 10.15
N GLY A 248 21.65 5.48 10.51
CA GLY A 248 21.17 6.69 9.83
C GLY A 248 19.71 7.08 10.14
N GLU A 249 18.99 6.33 10.97
CA GLU A 249 17.66 6.71 11.40
C GLU A 249 17.71 7.70 12.58
N THR A 250 16.88 8.73 12.54
CA THR A 250 16.73 9.69 13.64
C THR A 250 15.55 9.31 14.54
N LEU A 251 15.58 9.76 15.81
CA LEU A 251 14.45 9.54 16.73
C LEU A 251 13.17 10.17 16.17
N ARG A 252 13.27 11.35 15.56
CA ARG A 252 12.16 12.02 14.88
C ARG A 252 11.62 11.16 13.73
N GLY A 253 12.48 10.64 12.86
CA GLY A 253 12.08 9.77 11.76
C GLY A 253 11.33 8.52 12.25
N ALA A 254 11.85 7.86 13.29
CA ALA A 254 11.19 6.71 13.93
C ALA A 254 9.82 7.08 14.51
N ALA A 255 9.70 8.23 15.16
CA ALA A 255 8.43 8.72 15.71
C ALA A 255 7.40 9.02 14.62
N LEU A 256 7.79 9.71 13.54
CA LEU A 256 6.91 10.01 12.40
C LEU A 256 6.40 8.73 11.74
N LYS A 257 7.29 7.79 11.49
CA LYS A 257 6.96 6.48 10.93
C LYS A 257 6.01 5.70 11.84
N ARG A 258 6.24 5.71 13.15
CA ARG A 258 5.38 5.04 14.13
C ARG A 258 3.98 5.64 14.14
N SER A 259 3.87 6.97 14.20
CA SER A 259 2.59 7.69 14.20
C SER A 259 1.80 7.42 12.91
N SER A 260 2.45 7.59 11.76
CA SER A 260 1.83 7.40 10.45
C SER A 260 1.34 5.96 10.24
N SER A 261 2.16 4.98 10.62
CA SER A 261 1.78 3.56 10.56
C SER A 261 0.60 3.25 11.48
N ALA A 262 0.57 3.83 12.68
CA ALA A 262 -0.52 3.64 13.64
C ALA A 262 -1.84 4.23 13.13
N LEU A 263 -1.81 5.46 12.58
CA LEU A 263 -2.98 6.12 11.99
C LEU A 263 -3.57 5.31 10.83
N VAL A 264 -2.72 4.89 9.88
CA VAL A 264 -3.14 4.10 8.72
C VAL A 264 -3.68 2.74 9.16
N SER A 265 -3.01 2.06 10.11
CA SER A 265 -3.46 0.77 10.63
C SER A 265 -4.78 0.86 11.38
N GLY A 266 -4.97 1.92 12.17
CA GLY A 266 -6.24 2.18 12.87
C GLY A 266 -7.38 2.40 11.88
N ALA A 267 -7.16 3.27 10.89
CA ALA A 267 -8.16 3.55 9.84
C ALA A 267 -8.52 2.32 9.00
N ALA A 268 -7.57 1.41 8.78
CA ALA A 268 -7.82 0.16 8.07
C ALA A 268 -8.74 -0.80 8.84
N LYS A 269 -8.73 -0.72 10.17
CA LYS A 269 -9.55 -1.56 11.07
C LYS A 269 -10.93 -0.96 11.37
N ALA A 270 -11.18 0.30 11.00
CA ALA A 270 -12.43 0.97 11.30
C ALA A 270 -13.63 0.34 10.56
N ASP A 271 -14.79 0.28 11.21
CA ASP A 271 -16.03 -0.21 10.60
C ASP A 271 -16.49 0.70 9.45
N LYS A 272 -16.30 2.01 9.62
CA LYS A 272 -16.58 3.02 8.60
C LYS A 272 -15.26 3.69 8.22
N PRO A 273 -14.55 3.17 7.21
CA PRO A 273 -13.23 3.68 6.86
C PRO A 273 -13.32 5.12 6.33
N ASN A 274 -12.54 6.01 6.94
CA ASN A 274 -12.23 7.33 6.41
C ASN A 274 -10.72 7.41 6.17
N GLY A 275 -10.28 6.68 5.18
CA GLY A 275 -8.86 6.58 4.85
C GLY A 275 -8.24 7.92 4.46
N GLU A 276 -9.02 8.84 3.84
CA GLU A 276 -8.52 10.14 3.42
C GLU A 276 -8.03 10.98 4.60
N ALA A 277 -8.83 11.11 5.66
CA ALA A 277 -8.44 11.88 6.83
C ALA A 277 -7.16 11.34 7.48
N ALA A 278 -7.06 10.01 7.61
CA ALA A 278 -5.87 9.37 8.19
C ALA A 278 -4.62 9.57 7.31
N VAL A 279 -4.74 9.41 5.98
CA VAL A 279 -3.63 9.56 5.03
C VAL A 279 -3.18 11.01 4.93
N SER A 280 -4.11 11.98 4.83
CA SER A 280 -3.78 13.41 4.76
C SER A 280 -3.05 13.87 6.02
N TYR A 281 -3.56 13.52 7.19
CA TYR A 281 -2.92 13.89 8.44
C TYR A 281 -1.57 13.18 8.63
N ALA A 282 -1.48 11.88 8.37
CA ALA A 282 -0.22 11.14 8.45
C ALA A 282 0.86 11.71 7.50
N CYS A 283 0.47 12.13 6.28
CA CYS A 283 1.36 12.82 5.34
C CYS A 283 1.85 14.15 5.91
N SER A 284 0.98 14.95 6.52
CA SER A 284 1.31 16.27 7.04
C SER A 284 2.32 16.25 8.21
N LEU A 285 2.48 15.11 8.85
CA LEU A 285 3.48 14.94 9.90
C LEU A 285 4.92 15.08 9.36
N TYR A 286 5.15 14.88 8.06
CA TYR A 286 6.45 15.01 7.41
C TYR A 286 6.58 16.40 6.75
N ALA A 287 7.07 17.37 7.51
CA ALA A 287 7.14 18.76 7.07
C ALA A 287 8.28 19.03 6.05
N THR A 288 9.45 18.37 6.22
CA THR A 288 10.63 18.60 5.39
C THR A 288 10.84 17.49 4.38
N GLN A 289 11.66 17.76 3.36
CA GLN A 289 12.06 16.74 2.39
C GLN A 289 12.86 15.63 3.06
N GLU A 290 13.78 15.99 3.97
CA GLU A 290 14.57 15.01 4.73
C GLU A 290 13.68 14.06 5.55
N GLU A 291 12.65 14.58 6.22
CA GLU A 291 11.68 13.76 6.95
C GLU A 291 10.92 12.82 6.01
N ARG A 292 10.48 13.28 4.84
CA ARG A 292 9.84 12.44 3.82
C ARG A 292 10.79 11.36 3.28
N ASP A 293 12.04 11.73 3.07
CA ASP A 293 13.09 10.81 2.62
C ASP A 293 13.38 9.72 3.65
N SER A 294 13.30 10.05 4.94
CA SER A 294 13.49 9.11 6.04
C SER A 294 12.29 8.18 6.27
N ALA A 295 11.11 8.50 5.73
CA ALA A 295 9.91 7.68 5.88
C ALA A 295 10.14 6.24 5.37
N GLY A 296 10.94 6.09 4.32
CA GLY A 296 11.13 4.81 3.63
C GLY A 296 9.80 4.28 3.09
N THR A 297 9.73 3.02 2.71
CA THR A 297 8.46 2.41 2.37
C THR A 297 7.71 1.97 3.64
N LEU A 298 6.45 2.39 3.77
CA LEU A 298 5.56 2.00 4.86
C LEU A 298 4.92 0.63 4.63
N LEU A 299 5.16 0.04 3.46
CA LEU A 299 4.72 -1.32 3.14
C LEU A 299 5.51 -2.32 3.98
N LYS A 300 4.82 -3.15 4.75
CA LYS A 300 5.44 -4.30 5.41
C LYS A 300 5.89 -5.29 4.34
N LYS A 301 7.17 -5.67 4.40
CA LYS A 301 7.66 -6.84 3.65
C LYS A 301 7.11 -8.12 4.23
#